data_8afec9cbdc56a98f518c4fa2642b5dfe
#
_entry.id   8afec9cbdc56a98f518c4fa2642b5dfe
#
_cell.length_a   1.000
_cell.length_b   1.000
_cell.length_c   1.000
_cell.angle_alpha   90.00
_cell.angle_beta   90.00
_cell.angle_gamma   90.00
#
_symmetry.space_group_name_H-M   'P 1'
#
loop_
_entity.id
_entity.type
_entity.pdbx_description
1 polymer ?
#
loop_
_entity_poly.entity_id
_entity_poly.type
_entity_poly.pdbx_seq_one_letter_code
_entity_poly.pdbx_strand_id
1 'polypeptide(L)'
;MRLFSIYPFFMILLSLFLFACDVHEWPDETPEPPKPGHVSVELRLDFTLDRAELPDYKTIVVGATRAADLPSYETRYQVRVFRMGADSLFETVPCQTLSFSHAEIESLGYRMTLDLPEGDYRFMAWADFVEPGGKSDLFYDTEDFASIELRGEHVGNNDFRDAFRGVLETGLYTSIDGSRQKLTVNMCRPLAKFRFVTTDVEEFKEYYLRSILQNATPGKDELKDAIDMTKFRIVFLYDGFMPSTYNMHTDRPVDVRTGVSFPSVLTDIKDGEAIMGFDYVIVGEGDAGVSVTVACHDENGKRLSGIDGIKVPLQRGRLTTVRGNFLSTRSSGNVQIDSSFDGKFDIEIK
;
A
#
# COMPACT_ATOMS: atom_id res chain seq x y z
N MET A 1 -40.37 66.60 -29.12
CA MET A 1 -39.69 65.83 -30.17
C MET A 1 -39.09 64.54 -29.57
N ARG A 2 -39.68 63.40 -29.92
CA ARG A 2 -39.17 62.01 -29.84
C ARG A 2 -38.48 61.50 -28.53
N LEU A 3 -39.30 61.14 -27.59
CA LEU A 3 -38.95 60.30 -26.39
C LEU A 3 -39.85 59.03 -26.42
N PHE A 4 -39.89 58.32 -27.52
CA PHE A 4 -40.83 57.21 -27.70
C PHE A 4 -40.20 55.95 -28.29
N SER A 5 -38.87 55.65 -27.98
CA SER A 5 -38.26 54.46 -28.59
C SER A 5 -37.39 53.60 -27.68
N ILE A 6 -37.40 53.83 -26.38
CA ILE A 6 -36.50 53.02 -25.46
C ILE A 6 -37.29 52.02 -24.59
N TYR A 7 -38.58 52.30 -24.35
CA TYR A 7 -39.41 51.44 -23.50
C TYR A 7 -39.72 50.04 -24.04
N PRO A 8 -39.96 49.80 -25.36
CA PRO A 8 -40.21 48.43 -25.81
C PRO A 8 -38.94 47.55 -25.77
N PHE A 9 -37.75 48.15 -25.91
CA PHE A 9 -36.51 47.38 -25.89
C PHE A 9 -36.13 46.93 -24.47
N PHE A 10 -36.46 47.73 -23.45
CA PHE A 10 -36.22 47.38 -22.03
C PHE A 10 -37.18 46.31 -21.52
N MET A 11 -38.43 46.28 -22.02
CA MET A 11 -39.39 45.23 -21.68
C MET A 11 -39.05 43.89 -22.32
N ILE A 12 -38.46 43.87 -23.52
CA ILE A 12 -38.01 42.66 -24.19
C ILE A 12 -36.75 42.13 -23.50
N LEU A 13 -35.85 43.00 -23.04
CA LEU A 13 -34.65 42.58 -22.27
C LEU A 13 -35.02 42.04 -20.90
N LEU A 14 -36.01 42.57 -20.21
CA LEU A 14 -36.49 42.11 -18.90
C LEU A 14 -37.23 40.76 -19.00
N SER A 15 -37.90 40.48 -20.13
CA SER A 15 -38.56 39.19 -20.35
C SER A 15 -37.59 38.04 -20.65
N LEU A 16 -36.38 38.34 -21.15
CA LEU A 16 -35.32 37.35 -21.37
C LEU A 16 -34.64 36.88 -20.08
N PHE A 17 -34.72 37.66 -19.00
CA PHE A 17 -34.19 37.26 -17.68
C PHE A 17 -35.15 36.42 -16.85
N LEU A 18 -36.40 36.26 -17.24
CA LEU A 18 -37.39 35.47 -16.50
C LEU A 18 -37.46 34.00 -16.92
N PHE A 19 -36.74 33.60 -17.97
CA PHE A 19 -36.66 32.19 -18.41
C PHE A 19 -35.34 31.48 -18.06
N ALA A 20 -34.48 32.10 -17.26
CA ALA A 20 -33.20 31.52 -16.84
C ALA A 20 -33.25 30.99 -15.38
N CYS A 21 -34.33 30.36 -14.97
CA CYS A 21 -34.42 29.49 -13.83
C CYS A 21 -35.13 28.19 -14.25
N ASP A 22 -34.53 27.50 -15.20
CA ASP A 22 -34.72 26.07 -15.23
C ASP A 22 -33.85 25.55 -14.08
N VAL A 23 -34.46 25.37 -12.92
CA VAL A 23 -33.95 24.49 -11.88
C VAL A 23 -33.90 23.14 -12.58
N HIS A 24 -32.70 22.73 -12.95
CA HIS A 24 -32.43 21.35 -13.33
C HIS A 24 -32.70 20.55 -12.04
N GLU A 25 -33.94 20.20 -11.81
CA GLU A 25 -34.29 19.12 -10.90
C GLU A 25 -33.54 17.94 -11.45
N TRP A 26 -32.49 17.56 -10.73
CA TRP A 26 -31.90 16.25 -10.92
C TRP A 26 -33.08 15.29 -10.88
N PRO A 27 -33.25 14.41 -11.88
CA PRO A 27 -34.26 13.39 -11.75
C PRO A 27 -33.98 12.72 -10.40
N ASP A 28 -34.93 12.84 -9.46
CA ASP A 28 -34.99 11.93 -8.33
C ASP A 28 -35.06 10.56 -8.99
N GLU A 29 -33.87 9.94 -9.15
CA GLU A 29 -33.80 8.51 -9.39
C GLU A 29 -34.36 7.86 -8.12
N THR A 30 -35.66 7.81 -8.06
CA THR A 30 -36.34 6.88 -7.14
C THR A 30 -35.76 5.53 -7.53
N PRO A 31 -34.97 4.90 -6.63
CA PRO A 31 -34.33 3.63 -6.96
C PRO A 31 -35.43 2.70 -7.46
N GLU A 32 -35.24 2.11 -8.64
CA GLU A 32 -36.17 1.10 -9.16
C GLU A 32 -36.43 0.09 -8.00
N PRO A 33 -37.70 -0.26 -7.74
CA PRO A 33 -38.00 -1.24 -6.71
C PRO A 33 -37.26 -2.53 -7.05
N PRO A 34 -36.67 -3.22 -6.06
CA PRO A 34 -35.94 -4.44 -6.30
C PRO A 34 -36.84 -5.46 -7.01
N LYS A 35 -36.26 -6.23 -7.91
CA LYS A 35 -36.97 -7.32 -8.61
C LYS A 35 -37.51 -8.29 -7.55
N PRO A 36 -38.68 -8.93 -7.78
CA PRO A 36 -39.19 -9.93 -6.86
C PRO A 36 -38.15 -11.01 -6.56
N GLY A 37 -37.89 -11.27 -5.25
CA GLY A 37 -36.87 -12.21 -4.80
C GLY A 37 -35.42 -11.67 -4.89
N HIS A 38 -35.26 -10.35 -5.10
CA HIS A 38 -33.96 -9.68 -5.08
C HIS A 38 -33.90 -8.67 -3.92
N VAL A 39 -32.69 -8.45 -3.43
CA VAL A 39 -32.37 -7.50 -2.37
C VAL A 39 -31.48 -6.41 -2.93
N SER A 40 -31.91 -5.15 -2.78
CA SER A 40 -31.06 -4.01 -3.06
C SER A 40 -30.07 -3.81 -1.92
N VAL A 41 -28.77 -3.81 -2.24
CA VAL A 41 -27.67 -3.69 -1.29
C VAL A 41 -26.90 -2.42 -1.55
N GLU A 42 -26.64 -1.62 -0.49
CA GLU A 42 -25.64 -0.57 -0.50
C GLU A 42 -24.41 -1.09 0.21
N LEU A 43 -23.34 -1.39 -0.52
CA LEU A 43 -22.07 -1.87 0.00
C LEU A 43 -21.10 -0.70 0.13
N ARG A 44 -20.50 -0.53 1.32
CA ARG A 44 -19.46 0.46 1.62
C ARG A 44 -18.14 -0.23 1.93
N LEU A 45 -17.04 0.33 1.42
CA LEU A 45 -15.68 -0.02 1.82
C LEU A 45 -15.20 0.95 2.91
N ASP A 46 -14.74 0.42 4.04
CA ASP A 46 -14.28 1.23 5.17
C ASP A 46 -12.80 0.96 5.47
N PHE A 47 -11.97 1.98 5.32
CA PHE A 47 -10.51 1.94 5.53
C PHE A 47 -10.08 2.55 6.85
N THR A 48 -11.01 2.85 7.76
CA THR A 48 -10.74 3.68 8.96
C THR A 48 -9.76 3.02 9.92
N LEU A 49 -9.69 1.69 9.96
CA LEU A 49 -8.92 0.95 10.95
C LEU A 49 -7.40 0.92 10.66
N ASP A 50 -6.96 1.07 9.41
CA ASP A 50 -5.57 0.85 9.02
C ASP A 50 -4.82 2.08 8.48
N ARG A 51 -5.51 3.18 8.18
CA ARG A 51 -4.84 4.39 7.65
C ARG A 51 -4.00 5.15 8.68
N ALA A 52 -4.25 4.97 9.97
CA ALA A 52 -3.62 5.77 11.02
C ALA A 52 -2.23 5.26 11.46
N GLU A 53 -1.80 4.06 11.10
CA GLU A 53 -0.68 3.38 11.76
C GLU A 53 0.58 3.19 10.91
N LEU A 54 0.58 3.58 9.62
CA LEU A 54 1.79 3.68 8.80
C LEU A 54 2.00 5.14 8.38
N PRO A 55 2.50 6.00 9.29
CA PRO A 55 2.46 7.46 9.11
C PRO A 55 3.40 7.99 8.02
N ASP A 56 4.39 7.24 7.56
CA ASP A 56 5.40 7.73 6.63
C ASP A 56 5.42 6.90 5.35
N TYR A 57 4.58 7.28 4.37
CA TYR A 57 4.75 6.82 2.99
C TYR A 57 5.96 7.53 2.38
N LYS A 58 7.10 6.85 2.35
CA LYS A 58 8.30 7.32 1.66
C LYS A 58 8.75 6.26 0.68
N THR A 59 8.51 6.50 -0.59
CA THR A 59 9.06 5.68 -1.66
C THR A 59 10.49 6.10 -1.95
N ILE A 60 11.41 5.16 -1.90
CA ILE A 60 12.81 5.33 -2.26
C ILE A 60 13.00 4.69 -3.62
N VAL A 61 13.13 5.50 -4.67
CA VAL A 61 13.44 4.98 -6.02
C VAL A 61 14.95 5.05 -6.22
N VAL A 62 15.60 3.90 -6.26
CA VAL A 62 17.04 3.81 -6.59
C VAL A 62 17.28 4.25 -8.02
N GLY A 63 18.04 5.35 -8.20
CA GLY A 63 18.34 5.91 -9.51
C GLY A 63 17.44 7.07 -9.94
N ALA A 64 16.41 7.44 -9.20
CA ALA A 64 15.64 8.66 -9.46
C ALA A 64 16.49 9.90 -9.15
N THR A 65 16.62 10.79 -10.13
CA THR A 65 17.44 12.00 -9.99
C THR A 65 16.65 13.21 -9.51
N ARG A 66 15.30 13.13 -9.49
CA ARG A 66 14.40 14.22 -9.08
C ARG A 66 13.09 13.65 -8.52
N ALA A 67 12.43 14.40 -7.62
CA ALA A 67 11.10 14.08 -7.14
C ALA A 67 10.02 13.98 -8.24
N ALA A 68 10.27 14.64 -9.40
CA ALA A 68 9.39 14.56 -10.58
C ALA A 68 9.51 13.23 -11.35
N ASP A 69 10.53 12.42 -11.05
CA ASP A 69 10.76 11.12 -11.69
C ASP A 69 10.06 9.97 -10.91
N LEU A 70 9.39 10.29 -9.81
CA LEU A 70 8.60 9.29 -9.07
C LEU A 70 7.35 8.93 -9.88
N PRO A 71 7.09 7.63 -10.08
CA PRO A 71 5.87 7.21 -10.76
C PRO A 71 4.65 7.68 -9.96
N SER A 72 3.65 8.16 -10.66
CA SER A 72 2.34 8.48 -10.09
C SER A 72 1.45 7.27 -10.30
N TYR A 73 1.00 6.62 -9.24
CA TYR A 73 0.07 5.50 -9.29
C TYR A 73 -1.27 5.89 -8.69
N GLU A 74 -2.31 5.19 -9.10
CA GLU A 74 -3.68 5.38 -8.58
C GLU A 74 -4.15 4.11 -7.86
N THR A 75 -5.01 4.29 -6.86
CA THR A 75 -5.60 3.15 -6.18
C THR A 75 -6.73 2.56 -7.03
N ARG A 76 -6.69 1.25 -7.20
CA ARG A 76 -7.77 0.44 -7.78
C ARG A 76 -8.53 -0.26 -6.66
N TYR A 77 -9.84 -0.46 -6.87
CA TYR A 77 -10.72 -1.19 -5.95
C TYR A 77 -11.43 -2.29 -6.69
N GLN A 78 -11.37 -3.50 -6.19
CA GLN A 78 -12.05 -4.66 -6.76
C GLN A 78 -12.97 -5.28 -5.70
N VAL A 79 -14.17 -5.68 -6.12
CA VAL A 79 -15.10 -6.42 -5.27
C VAL A 79 -15.59 -7.64 -6.02
N ARG A 80 -15.52 -8.79 -5.38
CA ARG A 80 -16.10 -10.06 -5.86
C ARG A 80 -17.14 -10.55 -4.87
N VAL A 81 -18.27 -10.96 -5.40
CA VAL A 81 -19.40 -11.46 -4.62
C VAL A 81 -19.57 -12.94 -4.93
N PHE A 82 -19.52 -13.75 -3.90
CA PHE A 82 -19.69 -15.21 -4.00
C PHE A 82 -20.99 -15.61 -3.29
N ARG A 83 -21.81 -16.39 -3.95
CA ARG A 83 -23.04 -16.91 -3.39
C ARG A 83 -22.77 -18.24 -2.68
N MET A 84 -23.50 -18.51 -1.60
CA MET A 84 -23.50 -19.83 -0.97
C MET A 84 -24.37 -20.79 -1.79
N GLY A 85 -23.82 -21.93 -2.16
CA GLY A 85 -24.53 -23.00 -2.84
C GLY A 85 -25.43 -23.83 -1.92
N ALA A 86 -26.18 -24.74 -2.49
CA ALA A 86 -27.09 -25.62 -1.75
C ALA A 86 -26.35 -26.59 -0.79
N ASP A 87 -25.07 -26.80 -1.00
CA ASP A 87 -24.17 -27.61 -0.16
C ASP A 87 -23.60 -26.84 1.05
N SER A 88 -24.05 -25.62 1.26
CA SER A 88 -23.55 -24.70 2.29
C SER A 88 -22.07 -24.29 2.12
N LEU A 89 -21.54 -24.41 0.91
CA LEU A 89 -20.23 -23.89 0.51
C LEU A 89 -20.39 -22.67 -0.39
N PHE A 90 -19.48 -21.71 -0.30
CA PHE A 90 -19.46 -20.60 -1.26
C PHE A 90 -18.98 -21.09 -2.62
N GLU A 91 -19.66 -20.63 -3.67
CA GLU A 91 -19.27 -20.92 -5.04
C GLU A 91 -17.83 -20.44 -5.29
N THR A 92 -17.09 -21.17 -6.11
CA THR A 92 -15.70 -20.81 -6.46
C THR A 92 -15.64 -19.71 -7.51
N VAL A 93 -16.72 -19.53 -8.28
CA VAL A 93 -16.85 -18.47 -9.27
C VAL A 93 -17.71 -17.35 -8.69
N PRO A 94 -17.25 -16.09 -8.73
CA PRO A 94 -18.04 -14.98 -8.23
C PRO A 94 -19.29 -14.77 -9.10
N CYS A 95 -20.45 -14.60 -8.49
CA CYS A 95 -21.68 -14.25 -9.20
C CYS A 95 -21.64 -12.78 -9.68
N GLN A 96 -20.81 -11.92 -9.08
CA GLN A 96 -20.59 -10.56 -9.50
C GLN A 96 -19.15 -10.13 -9.26
N THR A 97 -18.56 -9.38 -10.21
CA THR A 97 -17.23 -8.77 -10.11
C THR A 97 -17.33 -7.32 -10.49
N LEU A 98 -16.78 -6.45 -9.64
CA LEU A 98 -16.74 -4.99 -9.84
C LEU A 98 -15.28 -4.52 -9.74
N SER A 99 -14.93 -3.52 -10.54
CA SER A 99 -13.62 -2.88 -10.48
C SER A 99 -13.77 -1.37 -10.68
N PHE A 100 -13.17 -0.58 -9.79
CA PHE A 100 -13.25 0.87 -9.79
C PHE A 100 -11.85 1.48 -9.73
N SER A 101 -11.64 2.58 -10.45
CA SER A 101 -10.54 3.50 -10.20
C SER A 101 -10.80 4.32 -8.94
N HIS A 102 -9.77 5.02 -8.45
CA HIS A 102 -9.93 5.93 -7.31
C HIS A 102 -11.01 7.00 -7.54
N ALA A 103 -10.99 7.64 -8.71
CA ALA A 103 -11.96 8.68 -9.05
C ALA A 103 -13.41 8.15 -9.13
N GLU A 104 -13.59 6.95 -9.69
CA GLU A 104 -14.92 6.33 -9.76
C GLU A 104 -15.48 6.04 -8.36
N ILE A 105 -14.71 5.38 -7.48
CA ILE A 105 -15.20 5.01 -6.15
C ILE A 105 -15.36 6.24 -5.24
N GLU A 106 -14.51 7.25 -5.38
CA GLU A 106 -14.62 8.52 -4.66
C GLU A 106 -15.90 9.27 -5.04
N SER A 107 -16.23 9.33 -6.33
CA SER A 107 -17.49 9.94 -6.81
C SER A 107 -18.74 9.26 -6.23
N LEU A 108 -18.65 7.97 -5.93
CA LEU A 108 -19.69 7.16 -5.26
C LEU A 108 -19.63 7.24 -3.72
N GLY A 109 -18.72 8.04 -3.14
CA GLY A 109 -18.50 8.12 -1.69
C GLY A 109 -18.10 6.79 -1.07
N TYR A 110 -17.32 5.96 -1.80
CA TYR A 110 -16.92 4.60 -1.42
C TYR A 110 -18.10 3.64 -1.20
N ARG A 111 -19.23 3.89 -1.89
CA ARG A 111 -20.45 3.09 -1.82
C ARG A 111 -20.81 2.58 -3.21
N MET A 112 -21.30 1.37 -3.27
CA MET A 112 -21.80 0.77 -4.50
C MET A 112 -23.15 0.12 -4.27
N THR A 113 -24.01 0.18 -5.27
CA THR A 113 -25.34 -0.45 -5.22
C THR A 113 -25.30 -1.74 -6.01
N LEU A 114 -25.82 -2.80 -5.40
CA LEU A 114 -25.96 -4.13 -5.98
C LEU A 114 -27.41 -4.58 -5.88
N ASP A 115 -27.88 -5.35 -6.86
CA ASP A 115 -29.16 -6.02 -6.85
C ASP A 115 -28.91 -7.53 -6.94
N LEU A 116 -29.11 -8.22 -5.82
CA LEU A 116 -28.74 -9.64 -5.67
C LEU A 116 -29.97 -10.47 -5.29
N PRO A 117 -30.12 -11.71 -5.81
CA PRO A 117 -31.13 -12.63 -5.30
C PRO A 117 -31.00 -12.86 -3.78
N GLU A 118 -32.08 -13.24 -3.12
CA GLU A 118 -32.03 -13.66 -1.72
C GLU A 118 -31.07 -14.85 -1.54
N GLY A 119 -30.33 -14.87 -0.42
CA GLY A 119 -29.38 -15.93 -0.09
C GLY A 119 -28.23 -15.47 0.78
N ASP A 120 -27.31 -16.37 1.06
CA ASP A 120 -26.10 -16.09 1.80
C ASP A 120 -24.95 -15.76 0.87
N TYR A 121 -24.17 -14.75 1.21
CA TYR A 121 -23.11 -14.19 0.37
C TYR A 121 -21.82 -13.93 1.13
N ARG A 122 -20.71 -14.06 0.40
CA ARG A 122 -19.39 -13.59 0.80
C ARG A 122 -18.98 -12.48 -0.16
N PHE A 123 -18.77 -11.28 0.40
CA PHE A 123 -18.20 -10.12 -0.28
C PHE A 123 -16.72 -10.08 0.02
N MET A 124 -15.90 -10.05 -1.02
CA MET A 124 -14.45 -9.94 -0.92
C MET A 124 -14.00 -8.69 -1.65
N ALA A 125 -13.28 -7.83 -0.97
CA ALA A 125 -12.76 -6.58 -1.54
C ALA A 125 -11.24 -6.54 -1.47
N TRP A 126 -10.61 -6.07 -2.55
CA TRP A 126 -9.18 -5.82 -2.67
C TRP A 126 -8.94 -4.40 -3.15
N ALA A 127 -7.94 -3.71 -2.60
CA ALA A 127 -7.48 -2.42 -3.09
C ALA A 127 -5.96 -2.42 -3.16
N ASP A 128 -5.42 -1.98 -4.29
CA ASP A 128 -3.99 -1.89 -4.58
C ASP A 128 -3.69 -0.71 -5.51
N PHE A 129 -2.41 -0.52 -5.85
CA PHE A 129 -1.97 0.54 -6.75
C PHE A 129 -1.78 0.00 -8.17
N VAL A 130 -2.20 0.81 -9.15
CA VAL A 130 -2.12 0.55 -10.60
C VAL A 130 -1.62 1.78 -11.34
N GLU A 131 -1.30 1.64 -12.63
CA GLU A 131 -0.98 2.77 -13.49
C GLU A 131 -2.16 3.76 -13.54
N PRO A 132 -1.88 5.10 -13.64
CA PRO A 132 -2.91 6.12 -13.67
C PRO A 132 -3.94 5.88 -14.77
N GLY A 133 -5.23 5.96 -14.40
CA GLY A 133 -6.36 5.70 -15.31
C GLY A 133 -6.51 4.23 -15.73
N GLY A 134 -5.66 3.33 -15.22
CA GLY A 134 -5.70 1.90 -15.49
C GLY A 134 -6.48 1.11 -14.44
N LYS A 135 -6.82 -0.13 -14.80
CA LYS A 135 -7.38 -1.14 -13.89
C LYS A 135 -6.64 -2.47 -14.02
N SER A 136 -5.53 -2.49 -14.78
CA SER A 136 -4.71 -3.68 -14.99
C SER A 136 -3.79 -3.91 -13.80
N ASP A 137 -3.51 -5.17 -13.54
CA ASP A 137 -2.60 -5.61 -12.49
C ASP A 137 -1.19 -5.07 -12.68
N LEU A 138 -0.63 -4.46 -11.63
CA LEU A 138 0.71 -3.90 -11.61
C LEU A 138 1.64 -4.67 -10.66
N PHE A 139 1.44 -4.55 -9.36
CA PHE A 139 2.26 -5.19 -8.33
C PHE A 139 1.71 -6.54 -7.89
N TYR A 140 0.43 -6.78 -8.10
CA TYR A 140 -0.29 -7.99 -7.72
C TYR A 140 -1.05 -8.54 -8.93
N ASP A 141 -1.00 -9.85 -9.12
CA ASP A 141 -1.93 -10.57 -9.97
C ASP A 141 -3.17 -10.87 -9.15
N THR A 142 -4.29 -10.28 -9.54
CA THR A 142 -5.55 -10.38 -8.81
C THR A 142 -6.62 -11.14 -9.59
N GLU A 143 -6.21 -11.94 -10.61
CA GLU A 143 -7.16 -12.73 -11.41
C GLU A 143 -7.91 -13.74 -10.54
N ASP A 144 -7.23 -14.33 -9.54
CA ASP A 144 -7.86 -15.24 -8.58
C ASP A 144 -7.62 -14.77 -7.14
N PHE A 145 -8.71 -14.51 -6.39
CA PHE A 145 -8.63 -14.13 -4.98
C PHE A 145 -8.21 -15.28 -4.05
N ALA A 146 -8.18 -16.52 -4.54
CA ALA A 146 -7.57 -17.65 -3.84
C ALA A 146 -6.04 -17.67 -4.00
N SER A 147 -5.48 -16.89 -4.95
CA SER A 147 -4.06 -16.88 -5.29
C SER A 147 -3.62 -15.52 -5.81
N ILE A 148 -3.66 -14.50 -4.95
CA ILE A 148 -3.16 -13.16 -5.31
C ILE A 148 -1.64 -13.18 -5.23
N GLU A 149 -0.96 -13.06 -6.37
CA GLU A 149 0.49 -13.22 -6.50
C GLU A 149 1.21 -11.87 -6.66
N LEU A 150 2.41 -11.77 -6.09
CA LEU A 150 3.33 -10.67 -6.41
C LEU A 150 3.77 -10.78 -7.88
N ARG A 151 3.65 -9.69 -8.64
CA ARG A 151 4.04 -9.63 -10.05
C ARG A 151 5.46 -9.13 -10.26
N GLY A 152 6.08 -9.64 -11.31
CA GLY A 152 7.38 -9.17 -11.82
C GLY A 152 8.55 -9.45 -10.90
N GLU A 153 9.64 -8.72 -11.14
CA GLU A 153 10.81 -8.71 -10.28
C GLU A 153 10.49 -7.99 -8.96
N HIS A 154 11.12 -8.45 -7.89
CA HIS A 154 10.89 -7.86 -6.58
C HIS A 154 11.55 -6.49 -6.48
N VAL A 155 10.77 -5.48 -6.12
CA VAL A 155 11.22 -4.11 -5.90
C VAL A 155 10.89 -3.69 -4.49
N GLY A 156 11.89 -3.59 -3.62
CA GLY A 156 11.74 -3.00 -2.29
C GLY A 156 11.73 -1.47 -2.34
N ASN A 157 11.61 -0.83 -1.19
CA ASN A 157 11.55 0.64 -1.04
C ASN A 157 10.43 1.30 -1.86
N ASN A 158 9.32 0.62 -1.98
CA ASN A 158 8.20 1.04 -2.79
C ASN A 158 6.89 1.01 -2.00
N ASP A 159 6.39 2.17 -1.60
CA ASP A 159 5.14 2.31 -0.85
C ASP A 159 3.90 1.98 -1.68
N PHE A 160 4.01 1.97 -3.01
CA PHE A 160 2.91 1.56 -3.88
C PHE A 160 2.69 0.04 -3.92
N ARG A 161 3.50 -0.72 -3.18
CA ARG A 161 3.25 -2.15 -2.90
C ARG A 161 2.31 -2.38 -1.71
N ASP A 162 1.80 -1.31 -1.11
CA ASP A 162 0.75 -1.42 -0.12
C ASP A 162 -0.56 -1.92 -0.74
N ALA A 163 -1.30 -2.72 0.00
CA ALA A 163 -2.58 -3.27 -0.44
C ALA A 163 -3.52 -3.47 0.76
N PHE A 164 -4.82 -3.52 0.46
CA PHE A 164 -5.86 -3.72 1.45
C PHE A 164 -6.80 -4.83 1.00
N ARG A 165 -7.32 -5.57 1.95
CA ARG A 165 -8.30 -6.61 1.74
C ARG A 165 -9.45 -6.48 2.75
N GLY A 166 -10.62 -6.92 2.37
CA GLY A 166 -11.77 -7.04 3.27
C GLY A 166 -12.64 -8.22 2.89
N VAL A 167 -13.24 -8.86 3.88
CA VAL A 167 -14.20 -9.97 3.70
C VAL A 167 -15.39 -9.74 4.61
N LEU A 168 -16.58 -9.92 4.05
CA LEU A 168 -17.85 -9.87 4.79
C LEU A 168 -18.73 -11.03 4.34
N GLU A 169 -19.20 -11.84 5.28
CA GLU A 169 -20.19 -12.87 5.05
C GLU A 169 -21.51 -12.45 5.68
N THR A 170 -22.61 -12.56 4.92
CA THR A 170 -23.93 -12.14 5.39
C THR A 170 -25.05 -12.76 4.56
N GLY A 171 -26.20 -12.93 5.19
CA GLY A 171 -27.44 -13.26 4.49
C GLY A 171 -28.13 -12.02 3.96
N LEU A 172 -28.65 -12.11 2.75
CA LEU A 172 -29.47 -11.10 2.10
C LEU A 172 -30.90 -11.60 1.97
N TYR A 173 -31.83 -10.96 2.66
CA TYR A 173 -33.24 -11.31 2.62
C TYR A 173 -34.08 -10.05 2.49
N THR A 174 -35.17 -10.16 1.73
CA THR A 174 -36.08 -9.03 1.52
C THR A 174 -36.63 -8.54 2.83
N SER A 175 -36.42 -7.26 3.11
CA SER A 175 -37.02 -6.59 4.25
C SER A 175 -38.52 -6.37 4.02
N ILE A 176 -39.33 -6.46 5.10
CA ILE A 176 -40.81 -6.28 5.04
C ILE A 176 -41.18 -4.90 4.50
N ASP A 177 -40.34 -3.89 4.76
CA ASP A 177 -40.53 -2.51 4.30
C ASP A 177 -39.89 -2.21 2.94
N GLY A 178 -39.25 -3.21 2.29
CA GLY A 178 -38.56 -3.04 1.02
C GLY A 178 -37.31 -2.17 1.10
N SER A 179 -36.79 -1.90 2.30
CA SER A 179 -35.61 -1.05 2.49
C SER A 179 -34.34 -1.70 1.94
N ARG A 180 -33.44 -0.84 1.43
CA ARG A 180 -32.12 -1.24 0.96
C ARG A 180 -31.26 -1.72 2.15
N GLN A 181 -30.63 -2.87 1.98
CA GLN A 181 -29.72 -3.40 3.00
C GLN A 181 -28.35 -2.69 2.92
N LYS A 182 -27.90 -2.13 4.04
CA LYS A 182 -26.61 -1.43 4.12
C LYS A 182 -25.55 -2.36 4.71
N LEU A 183 -24.46 -2.58 3.97
CA LEU A 183 -23.35 -3.42 4.36
C LEU A 183 -22.06 -2.63 4.39
N THR A 184 -21.14 -3.00 5.28
CA THR A 184 -19.79 -2.40 5.34
C THR A 184 -18.74 -3.49 5.33
N VAL A 185 -17.81 -3.41 4.38
CA VAL A 185 -16.61 -4.25 4.33
C VAL A 185 -15.48 -3.47 4.97
N ASN A 186 -14.98 -3.94 6.10
CA ASN A 186 -13.83 -3.36 6.77
C ASN A 186 -12.56 -3.79 6.04
N MET A 187 -11.80 -2.80 5.56
CA MET A 187 -10.57 -3.02 4.81
C MET A 187 -9.36 -2.96 5.76
N CYS A 188 -8.51 -3.97 5.68
CA CYS A 188 -7.26 -4.05 6.44
C CYS A 188 -6.11 -4.51 5.54
N ARG A 189 -4.86 -4.24 5.95
CA ARG A 189 -3.68 -4.68 5.20
C ARG A 189 -3.47 -6.19 5.35
N PRO A 190 -3.24 -6.95 4.26
CA PRO A 190 -2.70 -8.31 4.34
C PRO A 190 -1.17 -8.31 4.46
N LEU A 191 -0.57 -7.15 4.70
CA LEU A 191 0.86 -6.89 4.67
C LEU A 191 1.37 -6.43 6.03
N ALA A 192 2.65 -6.69 6.30
CA ALA A 192 3.47 -6.00 7.28
C ALA A 192 4.56 -5.22 6.56
N LYS A 193 5.07 -4.15 7.17
CA LYS A 193 6.20 -3.38 6.68
C LYS A 193 7.38 -3.54 7.63
N PHE A 194 8.59 -3.69 7.11
CA PHE A 194 9.80 -3.51 7.90
C PHE A 194 10.65 -2.37 7.35
N ARG A 195 11.46 -1.78 8.20
CA ARG A 195 12.41 -0.72 7.87
C ARG A 195 13.71 -0.94 8.62
N PHE A 196 14.84 -0.76 7.95
CA PHE A 196 16.16 -0.77 8.57
C PHE A 196 16.71 0.64 8.70
N VAL A 197 17.24 0.94 9.89
CA VAL A 197 17.87 2.23 10.23
C VAL A 197 19.26 1.94 10.77
N THR A 198 20.28 2.46 10.11
CA THR A 198 21.66 2.40 10.64
C THR A 198 21.92 3.56 11.58
N THR A 199 22.75 3.34 12.60
CA THR A 199 23.10 4.32 13.63
C THR A 199 24.58 4.67 13.64
N ASP A 200 25.34 4.18 12.67
CA ASP A 200 26.82 4.24 12.62
C ASP A 200 27.35 4.91 11.35
N VAL A 201 26.62 5.89 10.80
CA VAL A 201 27.02 6.60 9.59
C VAL A 201 28.36 7.32 9.77
N GLU A 202 28.58 7.92 10.93
CA GLU A 202 29.81 8.68 11.20
C GLU A 202 31.02 7.78 11.39
N GLU A 203 30.87 6.65 12.12
CA GLU A 203 31.88 5.62 12.30
C GLU A 203 32.26 4.97 10.96
N PHE A 204 31.26 4.74 10.10
CA PHE A 204 31.48 4.21 8.77
C PHE A 204 32.31 5.16 7.90
N LYS A 205 31.99 6.46 7.90
CA LYS A 205 32.75 7.48 7.17
C LYS A 205 34.22 7.51 7.63
N GLU A 206 34.46 7.45 8.95
CA GLU A 206 35.83 7.39 9.49
C GLU A 206 36.58 6.14 9.04
N TYR A 207 35.91 4.99 9.14
CA TYR A 207 36.49 3.71 8.71
C TYR A 207 36.81 3.73 7.21
N TYR A 208 35.88 4.20 6.38
CA TYR A 208 36.04 4.26 4.93
C TYR A 208 37.21 5.19 4.55
N LEU A 209 37.31 6.36 5.16
CA LEU A 209 38.45 7.27 4.95
C LEU A 209 39.79 6.62 5.32
N ARG A 210 39.87 5.93 6.46
CA ARG A 210 41.08 5.22 6.86
C ARG A 210 41.47 4.14 5.83
N SER A 211 40.49 3.49 5.24
CA SER A 211 40.72 2.44 4.22
C SER A 211 41.26 3.00 2.89
N ILE A 212 40.87 4.23 2.52
CA ILE A 212 41.29 4.87 1.27
C ILE A 212 42.62 5.59 1.44
N LEU A 213 42.83 6.28 2.56
CA LEU A 213 43.93 7.24 2.71
C LEU A 213 45.23 6.62 3.21
N GLN A 214 45.30 5.31 3.46
CA GLN A 214 46.48 4.49 3.79
C GLN A 214 47.66 5.24 4.49
N ASN A 215 47.51 6.33 5.22
CA ASN A 215 48.47 7.13 5.97
C ASN A 215 48.38 8.67 5.74
N ALA A 216 47.33 9.22 5.21
CA ALA A 216 47.22 10.67 5.02
C ALA A 216 46.88 11.39 6.34
N THR A 217 47.68 12.39 6.65
CA THR A 217 47.59 13.34 7.78
C THR A 217 46.80 14.60 7.33
N PRO A 218 46.55 15.56 8.11
CA PRO A 218 45.34 15.99 8.79
C PRO A 218 44.39 16.81 7.89
N GLY A 219 43.16 16.88 8.25
CA GLY A 219 42.01 17.44 7.54
C GLY A 219 40.86 16.44 7.52
N LYS A 220 40.84 15.53 8.49
CA LYS A 220 39.92 14.38 8.50
C LYS A 220 38.45 14.75 8.51
N ASP A 221 38.09 15.87 9.16
CA ASP A 221 36.69 16.24 9.29
C ASP A 221 36.13 16.80 7.97
N GLU A 222 36.86 17.64 7.27
CA GLU A 222 36.47 18.15 5.96
C GLU A 222 36.37 17.04 4.90
N LEU A 223 37.28 16.05 4.94
CA LEU A 223 37.25 14.90 4.03
C LEU A 223 36.11 13.94 4.36
N LYS A 224 35.73 13.83 5.65
CA LYS A 224 34.61 13.01 6.12
C LYS A 224 33.27 13.55 5.59
N ASP A 225 33.10 14.87 5.62
CA ASP A 225 31.89 15.54 5.12
C ASP A 225 31.80 15.50 3.59
N ALA A 226 32.93 15.32 2.90
CA ALA A 226 32.98 15.17 1.44
C ALA A 226 32.58 13.77 0.95
N ILE A 227 32.39 12.78 1.85
CA ILE A 227 31.97 11.45 1.44
C ILE A 227 30.49 11.48 1.02
N ASP A 228 30.27 11.23 -0.25
CA ASP A 228 28.92 11.09 -0.82
C ASP A 228 28.34 9.72 -0.45
N MET A 229 27.47 9.70 0.55
CA MET A 229 26.83 8.49 1.05
C MET A 229 25.86 7.86 0.03
N THR A 230 25.41 8.59 -0.99
CA THR A 230 24.53 8.06 -2.05
C THR A 230 25.24 7.12 -3.02
N LYS A 231 26.57 7.09 -3.00
CA LYS A 231 27.39 6.15 -3.79
C LYS A 231 27.47 4.76 -3.22
N PHE A 232 27.06 4.57 -1.96
CA PHE A 232 27.02 3.27 -1.33
C PHE A 232 25.69 2.60 -1.60
N ARG A 233 25.77 1.37 -2.11
CA ARG A 233 24.62 0.55 -2.41
C ARG A 233 24.31 -0.39 -1.25
N ILE A 234 23.13 -0.31 -0.71
CA ILE A 234 22.63 -1.27 0.27
C ILE A 234 21.92 -2.38 -0.49
N VAL A 235 22.19 -3.62 -0.14
CA VAL A 235 21.53 -4.80 -0.72
C VAL A 235 20.85 -5.56 0.40
N PHE A 236 19.55 -5.76 0.24
CA PHE A 236 18.73 -6.64 1.04
C PHE A 236 18.58 -7.98 0.35
N LEU A 237 18.76 -9.07 1.08
CA LEU A 237 18.56 -10.44 0.61
C LEU A 237 17.68 -11.16 1.61
N TYR A 238 16.60 -11.77 1.17
CA TYR A 238 15.80 -12.68 1.99
C TYR A 238 16.52 -14.03 2.10
N ASP A 239 16.89 -14.38 3.33
CA ASP A 239 17.58 -15.64 3.61
C ASP A 239 16.55 -16.78 3.67
N GLY A 240 16.47 -17.54 2.62
CA GLY A 240 15.54 -18.63 2.48
C GLY A 240 14.36 -18.27 1.61
N PHE A 241 13.25 -17.85 2.19
CA PHE A 241 12.03 -17.58 1.42
C PHE A 241 11.31 -16.30 1.87
N MET A 242 10.60 -15.71 0.93
CA MET A 242 9.71 -14.56 1.11
C MET A 242 8.29 -14.97 0.68
N PRO A 243 7.25 -14.73 1.50
CA PRO A 243 5.86 -14.93 1.08
C PRO A 243 5.54 -14.15 -0.19
N SER A 244 4.96 -14.82 -1.19
CA SER A 244 4.73 -14.24 -2.52
C SER A 244 3.29 -14.30 -3.00
N THR A 245 2.46 -15.12 -2.37
CA THR A 245 1.07 -15.35 -2.78
C THR A 245 0.16 -15.30 -1.55
N TYR A 246 -0.97 -14.62 -1.69
CA TYR A 246 -1.97 -14.48 -0.64
C TYR A 246 -3.31 -15.08 -1.05
N ASN A 247 -3.93 -15.85 -0.15
CA ASN A 247 -5.26 -16.40 -0.33
C ASN A 247 -6.26 -15.64 0.54
N MET A 248 -7.18 -14.92 -0.09
CA MET A 248 -8.20 -14.13 0.62
C MET A 248 -9.26 -15.00 1.31
N HIS A 249 -9.53 -16.21 0.78
CA HIS A 249 -10.52 -17.12 1.39
C HIS A 249 -10.05 -17.70 2.71
N THR A 250 -8.74 -17.94 2.84
CA THR A 250 -8.13 -18.53 4.03
C THR A 250 -7.38 -17.51 4.89
N ASP A 251 -7.26 -16.26 4.39
CA ASP A 251 -6.62 -15.14 5.06
C ASP A 251 -5.16 -15.40 5.45
N ARG A 252 -4.38 -15.99 4.54
CA ARG A 252 -2.97 -16.34 4.80
C ARG A 252 -2.14 -16.43 3.53
N PRO A 253 -0.79 -16.28 3.64
CA PRO A 253 0.10 -16.60 2.55
C PRO A 253 0.06 -18.11 2.24
N VAL A 254 0.18 -18.46 0.96
CA VAL A 254 0.09 -19.86 0.47
C VAL A 254 1.27 -20.29 -0.37
N ASP A 255 2.10 -19.35 -0.85
CA ASP A 255 3.31 -19.68 -1.62
C ASP A 255 4.45 -18.70 -1.28
N VAL A 256 5.67 -19.02 -1.70
CA VAL A 256 6.90 -18.31 -1.40
C VAL A 256 7.83 -18.21 -2.61
N ARG A 257 8.65 -17.15 -2.63
CA ARG A 257 9.80 -17.01 -3.54
C ARG A 257 11.11 -17.18 -2.79
N THR A 258 12.13 -17.70 -3.44
CA THR A 258 13.50 -17.86 -2.92
C THR A 258 14.47 -16.98 -3.70
N GLY A 259 15.61 -16.64 -3.06
CA GLY A 259 16.65 -15.83 -3.71
C GLY A 259 16.22 -14.39 -4.01
N VAL A 260 15.22 -13.90 -3.29
CA VAL A 260 14.70 -12.52 -3.48
C VAL A 260 15.68 -11.54 -2.86
N SER A 261 16.07 -10.53 -3.65
CA SER A 261 16.91 -9.43 -3.19
C SER A 261 16.49 -8.13 -3.85
N PHE A 262 16.80 -7.01 -3.21
CA PHE A 262 16.60 -5.70 -3.79
C PHE A 262 17.69 -4.71 -3.35
N PRO A 263 18.06 -3.74 -4.22
CA PRO A 263 18.97 -2.68 -3.88
C PRO A 263 18.26 -1.51 -3.19
N SER A 264 19.04 -0.76 -2.40
CA SER A 264 18.63 0.48 -1.77
C SER A 264 19.81 1.46 -1.73
N VAL A 265 19.51 2.69 -1.34
CA VAL A 265 20.48 3.73 -0.99
C VAL A 265 20.13 4.30 0.37
N LEU A 266 21.11 4.90 1.05
CA LEU A 266 20.86 5.58 2.32
C LEU A 266 20.05 6.86 2.10
N THR A 267 19.04 7.04 2.92
CA THR A 267 18.18 8.24 2.91
C THR A 267 17.96 8.77 4.31
N ASP A 268 17.41 9.99 4.42
CA ASP A 268 17.12 10.66 5.69
C ASP A 268 18.32 10.67 6.65
N ILE A 269 19.53 10.93 6.08
CA ILE A 269 20.77 10.97 6.86
C ILE A 269 20.74 12.16 7.80
N LYS A 270 20.70 11.88 9.10
CA LYS A 270 20.62 12.91 10.13
C LYS A 270 21.17 12.38 11.45
N ASP A 271 21.96 13.19 12.15
CA ASP A 271 22.47 12.90 13.49
C ASP A 271 23.20 11.55 13.61
N GLY A 272 23.91 11.13 12.55
CA GLY A 272 24.63 9.85 12.49
C GLY A 272 23.77 8.65 12.15
N GLU A 273 22.46 8.83 11.96
CA GLU A 273 21.53 7.79 11.52
C GLU A 273 21.15 7.94 10.05
N ALA A 274 20.72 6.84 9.43
CA ALA A 274 20.15 6.84 8.09
C ALA A 274 19.16 5.70 7.90
N ILE A 275 18.12 5.92 7.08
CA ILE A 275 17.27 4.83 6.62
C ILE A 275 18.03 4.08 5.53
N MET A 276 18.20 2.76 5.71
CA MET A 276 18.85 1.87 4.77
C MET A 276 17.90 1.34 3.69
N GLY A 277 16.63 1.16 4.06
CA GLY A 277 15.58 0.66 3.18
C GLY A 277 14.43 0.04 3.95
N PHE A 278 13.38 -0.34 3.20
CA PHE A 278 12.17 -0.95 3.73
C PHE A 278 11.53 -1.88 2.69
N ASP A 279 10.62 -2.73 3.16
CA ASP A 279 9.81 -3.56 2.27
C ASP A 279 8.47 -3.93 2.89
N TYR A 280 7.52 -4.34 2.03
CA TYR A 280 6.23 -4.89 2.38
C TYR A 280 6.23 -6.40 2.18
N VAL A 281 5.76 -7.13 3.17
CA VAL A 281 5.71 -8.59 3.18
C VAL A 281 4.29 -9.06 3.40
N ILE A 282 3.82 -10.00 2.59
CA ILE A 282 2.53 -10.66 2.77
C ILE A 282 2.56 -11.45 4.08
N VAL A 283 1.57 -11.21 4.94
CA VAL A 283 1.43 -11.92 6.22
C VAL A 283 -0.01 -12.38 6.44
N GLY A 284 -0.16 -13.47 7.18
CA GLY A 284 -1.45 -13.94 7.64
C GLY A 284 -1.88 -13.24 8.94
N GLU A 285 -2.92 -13.78 9.55
CA GLU A 285 -3.29 -13.47 10.92
C GLU A 285 -2.31 -14.18 11.87
N GLY A 286 -1.86 -13.46 12.91
CA GLY A 286 -0.89 -13.97 13.89
C GLY A 286 0.55 -13.54 13.62
N ASP A 287 1.47 -14.11 14.40
CA ASP A 287 2.89 -13.80 14.34
C ASP A 287 3.53 -14.38 13.08
N ALA A 288 4.31 -13.57 12.39
CA ALA A 288 5.07 -13.95 11.21
C ALA A 288 6.50 -13.40 11.32
N GLY A 289 7.38 -13.79 10.40
CA GLY A 289 8.72 -13.24 10.33
C GLY A 289 9.47 -13.69 9.10
N VAL A 290 10.47 -12.90 8.74
CA VAL A 290 11.42 -13.20 7.67
C VAL A 290 12.84 -13.12 8.20
N SER A 291 13.78 -13.75 7.49
CA SER A 291 15.21 -13.61 7.74
C SER A 291 15.81 -12.77 6.62
N VAL A 292 16.52 -11.72 6.98
CA VAL A 292 17.07 -10.75 6.01
C VAL A 292 18.56 -10.55 6.26
N THR A 293 19.35 -10.66 5.21
CA THR A 293 20.74 -10.19 5.16
C THR A 293 20.77 -8.79 4.60
N VAL A 294 21.49 -7.88 5.26
CA VAL A 294 21.72 -6.50 4.81
C VAL A 294 23.20 -6.28 4.61
N ALA A 295 23.60 -5.83 3.44
CA ALA A 295 24.99 -5.57 3.11
C ALA A 295 25.18 -4.21 2.44
N CYS A 296 26.28 -3.52 2.80
CA CYS A 296 26.72 -2.28 2.17
C CYS A 296 27.84 -2.59 1.17
N HIS A 297 27.71 -2.06 -0.05
CA HIS A 297 28.67 -2.20 -1.13
C HIS A 297 29.17 -0.83 -1.61
N ASP A 298 30.41 -0.78 -2.05
CA ASP A 298 30.94 0.41 -2.73
C ASP A 298 30.44 0.50 -4.19
N GLU A 299 30.82 1.57 -4.88
CA GLU A 299 30.49 1.82 -6.29
C GLU A 299 30.99 0.73 -7.25
N ASN A 300 31.99 -0.06 -6.86
CA ASN A 300 32.52 -1.18 -7.63
C ASN A 300 31.83 -2.52 -7.30
N GLY A 301 30.84 -2.51 -6.40
CA GLY A 301 30.11 -3.71 -5.97
C GLY A 301 30.85 -4.54 -4.93
N LYS A 302 31.96 -4.05 -4.35
CA LYS A 302 32.67 -4.74 -3.28
C LYS A 302 31.90 -4.57 -1.97
N ARG A 303 31.58 -5.69 -1.32
CA ARG A 303 30.98 -5.68 0.03
C ARG A 303 31.94 -5.08 1.04
N LEU A 304 31.52 -4.02 1.71
CA LEU A 304 32.26 -3.32 2.75
C LEU A 304 31.89 -3.82 4.14
N SER A 305 30.60 -4.01 4.38
CA SER A 305 30.03 -4.43 5.66
C SER A 305 28.73 -5.19 5.44
N GLY A 306 28.11 -5.65 6.51
CA GLY A 306 26.78 -6.24 6.51
C GLY A 306 26.60 -7.27 7.61
N ILE A 307 25.34 -7.55 7.90
CA ILE A 307 24.88 -8.52 8.88
C ILE A 307 23.97 -9.52 8.18
N ASP A 308 24.27 -10.79 8.38
CA ASP A 308 23.54 -11.89 7.75
C ASP A 308 22.50 -12.49 8.73
N GLY A 309 21.37 -12.93 8.23
CA GLY A 309 20.40 -13.74 8.97
C GLY A 309 19.62 -13.01 10.06
N ILE A 310 19.35 -11.73 9.89
CA ILE A 310 18.57 -10.93 10.85
C ILE A 310 17.12 -11.41 10.82
N LYS A 311 16.63 -11.86 11.99
CA LYS A 311 15.24 -12.26 12.16
C LYS A 311 14.36 -11.02 12.37
N VAL A 312 13.45 -10.77 11.44
CA VAL A 312 12.54 -9.64 11.48
C VAL A 312 11.15 -10.15 11.81
N PRO A 313 10.64 -9.91 13.03
CA PRO A 313 9.25 -10.23 13.36
C PRO A 313 8.31 -9.29 12.60
N LEU A 314 7.21 -9.84 12.14
CA LEU A 314 6.22 -9.14 11.34
C LEU A 314 4.83 -9.34 11.92
N GLN A 315 4.05 -8.29 11.94
CA GLN A 315 2.65 -8.32 12.31
C GLN A 315 1.84 -7.53 11.27
N ARG A 316 0.69 -8.05 10.90
CA ARG A 316 -0.22 -7.44 9.93
C ARG A 316 -0.51 -5.97 10.27
N GLY A 317 -0.43 -5.09 9.25
CA GLY A 317 -0.71 -3.67 9.39
C GLY A 317 0.29 -2.90 10.25
N ARG A 318 1.43 -3.52 10.65
CA ARG A 318 2.43 -2.92 11.53
C ARG A 318 3.77 -2.70 10.81
N LEU A 319 4.51 -1.68 11.30
CA LEU A 319 5.88 -1.39 10.91
C LEU A 319 6.85 -1.95 11.96
N THR A 320 7.76 -2.83 11.54
CA THR A 320 8.91 -3.24 12.34
C THR A 320 10.12 -2.39 11.96
N THR A 321 10.68 -1.61 12.88
CA THR A 321 11.93 -0.90 12.67
C THR A 321 13.09 -1.67 13.27
N VAL A 322 14.07 -2.02 12.43
CA VAL A 322 15.32 -2.68 12.84
C VAL A 322 16.43 -1.64 12.88
N ARG A 323 16.97 -1.35 14.07
CA ARG A 323 18.01 -0.32 14.29
C ARG A 323 19.31 -0.99 14.71
N GLY A 324 20.43 -0.46 14.24
CA GLY A 324 21.74 -0.98 14.65
C GLY A 324 22.89 -0.45 13.80
N ASN A 325 24.09 -0.96 14.09
CA ASN A 325 25.34 -0.63 13.42
C ASN A 325 25.55 -1.52 12.21
N PHE A 326 24.96 -1.19 11.06
CA PHE A 326 25.02 -2.04 9.88
C PHE A 326 26.19 -1.71 8.96
N LEU A 327 26.68 -0.49 8.98
CA LEU A 327 27.72 -0.02 8.06
C LEU A 327 29.14 -0.31 8.54
N SER A 328 29.38 -0.35 9.87
CA SER A 328 30.70 -0.63 10.45
C SER A 328 30.88 -2.08 10.85
N THR A 329 29.81 -2.87 10.99
CA THR A 329 29.84 -4.26 11.48
C THR A 329 30.15 -5.23 10.35
N ARG A 330 31.07 -6.17 10.63
CA ARG A 330 31.52 -7.24 9.70
C ARG A 330 31.14 -8.64 10.14
N SER A 331 30.34 -8.81 11.19
CA SER A 331 30.03 -10.12 11.76
C SER A 331 28.54 -10.23 12.11
N SER A 332 28.07 -11.46 12.28
CA SER A 332 26.75 -11.75 12.83
C SER A 332 26.65 -11.19 14.25
N GLY A 333 25.99 -10.05 14.39
CA GLY A 333 25.73 -9.44 15.69
C GLY A 333 24.57 -10.12 16.41
N ASN A 334 24.58 -10.09 17.75
CA ASN A 334 23.42 -10.46 18.55
C ASN A 334 22.31 -9.41 18.31
N VAL A 335 21.17 -9.88 17.85
CA VAL A 335 19.96 -9.06 17.71
C VAL A 335 19.27 -8.99 19.06
N GLN A 336 19.16 -7.80 19.63
CA GLN A 336 18.33 -7.58 20.81
C GLN A 336 16.96 -7.09 20.35
N ILE A 337 15.92 -7.85 20.64
CA ILE A 337 14.53 -7.51 20.30
C ILE A 337 13.96 -6.78 21.52
N ASP A 338 13.56 -5.53 21.32
CA ASP A 338 12.73 -4.80 22.28
C ASP A 338 11.25 -5.01 21.89
N SER A 339 10.53 -5.73 22.75
CA SER A 339 9.12 -6.07 22.56
C SER A 339 8.18 -5.08 23.21
N SER A 340 8.50 -3.79 23.24
CA SER A 340 7.58 -2.78 23.76
C SER A 340 6.34 -2.62 22.85
N PHE A 341 5.17 -2.74 23.45
CA PHE A 341 3.88 -2.99 22.77
C PHE A 341 3.12 -1.71 22.43
N ASP A 342 3.74 -0.75 21.72
CA ASP A 342 3.08 0.50 21.28
C ASP A 342 2.72 0.50 19.78
N GLY A 343 2.50 -0.69 19.19
CA GLY A 343 2.20 -0.81 17.77
C GLY A 343 3.39 -0.66 16.83
N LYS A 344 4.59 -0.48 17.37
CA LYS A 344 5.88 -0.48 16.66
C LYS A 344 6.79 -1.49 17.32
N PHE A 345 7.40 -2.36 16.52
CA PHE A 345 8.48 -3.21 16.98
C PHE A 345 9.80 -2.54 16.61
N ASP A 346 10.54 -2.05 17.61
CA ASP A 346 11.89 -1.56 17.41
C ASP A 346 12.88 -2.65 17.80
N ILE A 347 13.72 -3.06 16.86
CA ILE A 347 14.80 -4.04 17.09
C ILE A 347 16.11 -3.28 17.07
N GLU A 348 16.84 -3.31 18.17
CA GLU A 348 18.18 -2.74 18.26
C GLU A 348 19.24 -3.87 18.17
N ILE A 349 20.16 -3.72 17.21
CA ILE A 349 21.32 -4.61 17.05
C ILE A 349 22.51 -3.91 17.70
N LYS A 350 23.07 -4.52 18.76
CA LYS A 350 24.26 -4.05 19.46
C LYS A 350 25.52 -4.72 18.97
#